data_5faaf0bfe3bb5627bdfcf091198af558
#
_entry.id   5faaf0bfe3bb5627bdfcf091198af558
#
_cell.length_a   1.000
_cell.length_b   1.000
_cell.length_c   1.000
_cell.angle_alpha   90.00
_cell.angle_beta   90.00
_cell.angle_gamma   90.00
#
_symmetry.space_group_name_H-M   'P 1'
#
loop_
_entity.id
_entity.type
_entity.pdbx_description
1 polymer ?
#
loop_
_entity_poly.entity_id
_entity_poly.type
_entity_poly.pdbx_seq_one_letter_code
_entity_poly.pdbx_strand_id
1 'polypeptide(L)'
;VYLSLRNAQLVIKLPEVVKNDTLPDGFKQQSEVTKPIEDLGVVVLDNKQITITSGVLEALLENNCAIITCDSKSMPVGLMLPLYGNTTQNERFRQQLDASLPLIKQLWQQTVRMKIENQAAVLKKCAGEEVKCMTIWAADVKSGDSDNLEARAAAYYWKNLFKIKGFTRDREGIPPNNLLNYGYAILRAVVARGLVASGLLPTLGIHHHNRYNAYCLADDIMEPYRPYVDELVYKILQEGMNCNELTKAVSYTHLRAHETCADL
;
A
#
# COMPACT_ATOMS: atom_id res chain seq x y z
N VAL A 1 -18.67 8.63 -12.87
CA VAL A 1 -18.45 7.17 -12.95
C VAL A 1 -19.51 6.47 -12.10
N TYR A 2 -20.13 5.43 -12.65
CA TYR A 2 -21.12 4.61 -11.95
C TYR A 2 -20.61 3.15 -11.84
N LEU A 3 -20.59 2.63 -10.62
CA LEU A 3 -20.13 1.28 -10.29
C LEU A 3 -21.33 0.42 -9.89
N SER A 4 -21.53 -0.70 -10.59
CA SER A 4 -22.62 -1.64 -10.34
C SER A 4 -22.12 -3.09 -10.43
N LEU A 5 -22.89 -4.03 -9.88
CA LEU A 5 -22.62 -5.46 -9.94
C LEU A 5 -23.46 -6.13 -11.02
N ARG A 6 -22.84 -6.98 -11.83
CA ARG A 6 -23.54 -7.81 -12.81
C ARG A 6 -22.75 -9.12 -13.02
N ASN A 7 -23.39 -10.27 -12.81
CA ASN A 7 -22.78 -11.60 -13.01
C ASN A 7 -21.43 -11.77 -12.29
N ALA A 8 -21.36 -11.42 -11.01
CA ALA A 8 -20.15 -11.41 -10.18
C ALA A 8 -18.99 -10.55 -10.75
N GLN A 9 -19.31 -9.55 -11.58
CA GLN A 9 -18.34 -8.62 -12.14
C GLN A 9 -18.65 -7.18 -11.67
N LEU A 10 -17.60 -6.46 -11.35
CA LEU A 10 -17.64 -5.01 -11.20
C LEU A 10 -17.83 -4.40 -12.58
N VAL A 11 -18.94 -3.69 -12.77
CA VAL A 11 -19.25 -2.96 -13.99
C VAL A 11 -18.98 -1.48 -13.77
N ILE A 12 -18.05 -0.92 -14.54
CA ILE A 12 -17.65 0.48 -14.51
C ILE A 12 -18.29 1.17 -15.72
N LYS A 13 -19.19 2.13 -15.49
CA LYS A 13 -19.86 2.90 -16.54
C LYS A 13 -19.49 4.37 -16.47
N LEU A 14 -19.31 4.98 -17.65
CA LEU A 14 -19.13 6.41 -17.83
C LEU A 14 -20.41 7.02 -18.40
N PRO A 15 -21.39 7.45 -17.57
CA PRO A 15 -22.69 7.91 -18.02
C PRO A 15 -22.63 9.12 -18.99
N GLU A 16 -21.61 9.95 -18.83
CA GLU A 16 -21.38 11.12 -19.69
C GLU A 16 -21.05 10.72 -21.13
N VAL A 17 -20.32 9.60 -21.30
CA VAL A 17 -19.99 9.05 -22.62
C VAL A 17 -21.21 8.39 -23.25
N VAL A 18 -22.00 7.67 -22.45
CA VAL A 18 -23.22 6.99 -22.92
C VAL A 18 -24.30 8.00 -23.40
N LYS A 19 -24.43 9.12 -22.68
CA LYS A 19 -25.43 10.15 -22.94
C LYS A 19 -25.01 11.17 -24.03
N ASN A 20 -23.80 11.08 -24.52
CA ASN A 20 -23.30 12.01 -25.52
C ASN A 20 -23.65 11.52 -26.93
N ASP A 21 -24.68 12.12 -27.52
CA ASP A 21 -25.20 11.77 -28.86
C ASP A 21 -24.25 12.12 -30.01
N THR A 22 -23.20 12.91 -29.74
CA THR A 22 -22.20 13.29 -30.76
C THR A 22 -21.07 12.25 -30.90
N LEU A 23 -20.99 11.24 -30.01
CA LEU A 23 -19.96 10.20 -30.06
C LEU A 23 -20.41 8.99 -30.89
N PRO A 24 -19.51 8.40 -31.70
CA PRO A 24 -19.79 7.18 -32.45
C PRO A 24 -20.16 6.00 -31.53
N ASP A 25 -21.05 5.10 -32.00
CA ASP A 25 -21.53 3.95 -31.20
C ASP A 25 -20.42 3.01 -30.78
N GLY A 26 -19.34 2.87 -31.57
CA GLY A 26 -18.15 2.11 -31.16
C GLY A 26 -17.42 2.68 -29.94
N PHE A 27 -17.48 4.01 -29.74
CA PHE A 27 -16.93 4.68 -28.55
C PHE A 27 -17.84 4.47 -27.32
N LYS A 28 -19.18 4.44 -27.54
CA LYS A 28 -20.15 4.18 -26.47
C LYS A 28 -20.04 2.77 -25.92
N GLN A 29 -19.72 1.78 -26.78
CA GLN A 29 -19.46 0.39 -26.35
C GLN A 29 -18.21 0.26 -25.46
N GLN A 30 -17.19 1.09 -25.65
CA GLN A 30 -15.99 1.14 -24.80
C GLN A 30 -16.21 1.90 -23.48
N SER A 31 -17.39 2.50 -23.26
CA SER A 31 -17.72 3.24 -22.03
C SER A 31 -18.12 2.33 -20.86
N GLU A 32 -18.27 1.04 -21.08
CA GLU A 32 -18.51 0.03 -20.05
C GLU A 32 -17.31 -0.92 -19.98
N VAL A 33 -16.70 -1.00 -18.82
CA VAL A 33 -15.60 -1.94 -18.53
C VAL A 33 -16.07 -2.87 -17.40
N THR A 34 -15.81 -4.16 -17.54
CA THR A 34 -16.12 -5.17 -16.53
C THR A 34 -14.84 -5.80 -16.00
N LYS A 35 -14.83 -6.09 -14.70
CA LYS A 35 -13.74 -6.81 -14.03
C LYS A 35 -14.32 -7.87 -13.10
N PRO A 36 -13.86 -9.12 -13.13
CA PRO A 36 -14.29 -10.12 -12.16
C PRO A 36 -13.98 -9.63 -10.74
N ILE A 37 -14.94 -9.82 -9.83
CA ILE A 37 -14.76 -9.40 -8.42
C ILE A 37 -13.63 -10.21 -7.76
N GLU A 38 -13.49 -11.47 -8.09
CA GLU A 38 -12.47 -12.40 -7.57
C GLU A 38 -11.03 -11.96 -7.87
N ASP A 39 -10.81 -11.21 -8.95
CA ASP A 39 -9.50 -10.70 -9.34
C ASP A 39 -9.13 -9.40 -8.62
N LEU A 40 -10.05 -8.83 -7.83
CA LEU A 40 -9.86 -7.52 -7.21
C LEU A 40 -9.38 -7.66 -5.76
N GLY A 41 -8.15 -7.23 -5.51
CA GLY A 41 -7.59 -7.16 -4.15
C GLY A 41 -7.84 -5.83 -3.44
N VAL A 42 -7.77 -4.73 -4.19
CA VAL A 42 -7.99 -3.36 -3.68
C VAL A 42 -8.72 -2.53 -4.73
N VAL A 43 -9.70 -1.75 -4.29
CA VAL A 43 -10.38 -0.74 -5.12
C VAL A 43 -10.15 0.64 -4.51
N VAL A 44 -9.60 1.57 -5.29
CA VAL A 44 -9.37 2.96 -4.89
C VAL A 44 -10.42 3.86 -5.53
N LEU A 45 -11.22 4.52 -4.70
CA LEU A 45 -12.25 5.47 -5.10
C LEU A 45 -11.69 6.89 -5.00
N ASP A 46 -11.05 7.35 -6.07
CA ASP A 46 -10.34 8.64 -6.13
C ASP A 46 -11.08 9.71 -6.96
N ASN A 47 -12.39 9.71 -6.90
CA ASN A 47 -13.17 10.78 -7.50
C ASN A 47 -14.47 11.02 -6.73
N LYS A 48 -14.77 12.27 -6.41
CA LYS A 48 -15.96 12.67 -5.62
C LYS A 48 -17.30 12.36 -6.31
N GLN A 49 -17.29 12.16 -7.63
CA GLN A 49 -18.49 11.89 -8.44
C GLN A 49 -18.68 10.39 -8.73
N ILE A 50 -17.96 9.50 -8.02
CA ILE A 50 -18.19 8.07 -8.12
C ILE A 50 -19.49 7.73 -7.38
N THR A 51 -20.41 7.09 -8.08
CA THR A 51 -21.59 6.44 -7.49
C THR A 51 -21.34 4.94 -7.46
N ILE A 52 -21.52 4.32 -6.32
CA ILE A 52 -21.33 2.87 -6.13
C ILE A 52 -22.58 2.28 -5.49
N THR A 53 -23.00 1.10 -5.96
CA THR A 53 -24.13 0.40 -5.37
C THR A 53 -23.69 -0.42 -4.14
N SER A 54 -24.58 -0.61 -3.16
CA SER A 54 -24.31 -1.44 -1.98
C SER A 54 -23.97 -2.89 -2.34
N GLY A 55 -24.59 -3.44 -3.40
CA GLY A 55 -24.26 -4.79 -3.87
C GLY A 55 -22.82 -4.93 -4.39
N VAL A 56 -22.20 -3.87 -4.94
CA VAL A 56 -20.78 -3.87 -5.27
C VAL A 56 -19.92 -3.89 -4.00
N LEU A 57 -20.27 -3.05 -3.01
CA LEU A 57 -19.54 -3.02 -1.73
C LEU A 57 -19.59 -4.37 -1.03
N GLU A 58 -20.78 -4.99 -0.97
CA GLU A 58 -21.00 -6.34 -0.43
C GLU A 58 -20.10 -7.36 -1.14
N ALA A 59 -20.21 -7.49 -2.47
CA ALA A 59 -19.46 -8.46 -3.24
C ALA A 59 -17.92 -8.28 -3.12
N LEU A 60 -17.43 -7.04 -3.10
CA LEU A 60 -16.01 -6.75 -2.91
C LEU A 60 -15.54 -7.21 -1.51
N LEU A 61 -16.30 -6.90 -0.46
CA LEU A 61 -15.95 -7.26 0.91
C LEU A 61 -16.03 -8.77 1.17
N GLU A 62 -17.03 -9.47 0.61
CA GLU A 62 -17.11 -10.93 0.66
C GLU A 62 -15.93 -11.63 0.01
N ASN A 63 -15.35 -11.01 -1.03
CA ASN A 63 -14.12 -11.48 -1.67
C ASN A 63 -12.84 -10.91 -1.03
N ASN A 64 -12.90 -10.43 0.21
CA ASN A 64 -11.76 -9.84 0.92
C ASN A 64 -11.08 -8.69 0.18
N CYS A 65 -11.77 -7.98 -0.70
CA CYS A 65 -11.23 -6.79 -1.36
C CYS A 65 -11.26 -5.59 -0.40
N ALA A 66 -10.17 -4.87 -0.29
CA ALA A 66 -10.13 -3.61 0.45
C ALA A 66 -10.66 -2.46 -0.42
N ILE A 67 -11.46 -1.56 0.17
CA ILE A 67 -11.98 -0.38 -0.53
C ILE A 67 -11.40 0.87 0.13
N ILE A 68 -10.70 1.68 -0.65
CA ILE A 68 -10.06 2.92 -0.21
C ILE A 68 -10.82 4.11 -0.76
N THR A 69 -11.10 5.10 0.07
CA THR A 69 -11.62 6.40 -0.36
C THR A 69 -10.56 7.47 -0.20
N CYS A 70 -10.51 8.42 -1.14
CA CYS A 70 -9.53 9.49 -1.16
C CYS A 70 -10.16 10.85 -0.90
N ASP A 71 -9.34 11.79 -0.41
CA ASP A 71 -9.71 13.19 -0.24
C ASP A 71 -9.62 13.99 -1.55
N SER A 72 -9.75 15.33 -1.46
CA SER A 72 -9.66 16.23 -2.62
C SER A 72 -8.27 16.34 -3.22
N LYS A 73 -7.25 15.84 -2.52
CA LYS A 73 -5.85 15.81 -2.96
C LYS A 73 -5.43 14.40 -3.41
N SER A 74 -6.41 13.51 -3.65
CA SER A 74 -6.19 12.10 -3.99
C SER A 74 -5.46 11.29 -2.91
N MET A 75 -5.43 11.79 -1.65
CA MET A 75 -4.81 11.06 -0.55
C MET A 75 -5.81 10.11 0.11
N PRO A 76 -5.43 8.85 0.36
CA PRO A 76 -6.27 7.89 1.08
C PRO A 76 -6.67 8.38 2.47
N VAL A 77 -7.97 8.46 2.75
CA VAL A 77 -8.53 8.93 4.02
C VAL A 77 -9.47 7.91 4.67
N GLY A 78 -10.01 6.97 3.91
CA GLY A 78 -10.91 5.93 4.42
C GLY A 78 -10.52 4.56 3.90
N LEU A 79 -10.69 3.54 4.74
CA LEU A 79 -10.45 2.14 4.41
C LEU A 79 -11.63 1.30 4.91
N MET A 80 -12.25 0.55 4.00
CA MET A 80 -13.29 -0.43 4.31
C MET A 80 -12.70 -1.83 4.15
N LEU A 81 -12.87 -2.66 5.17
CA LEU A 81 -12.38 -4.05 5.25
C LEU A 81 -13.53 -4.97 5.64
N PRO A 82 -13.44 -6.28 5.32
CA PRO A 82 -14.43 -7.27 5.76
C PRO A 82 -14.58 -7.29 7.27
N LEU A 83 -15.82 -7.38 7.74
CA LEU A 83 -16.13 -7.53 9.17
C LEU A 83 -15.74 -8.92 9.69
N TYR A 84 -15.89 -9.94 8.85
CA TYR A 84 -15.60 -11.34 9.11
C TYR A 84 -14.56 -11.86 8.12
N GLY A 85 -13.29 -11.56 8.37
CA GLY A 85 -12.20 -11.94 7.48
C GLY A 85 -11.74 -13.40 7.64
N ASN A 86 -12.03 -14.04 8.80
CA ASN A 86 -11.52 -15.37 9.11
C ASN A 86 -12.39 -16.09 10.15
N THR A 87 -12.58 -17.40 10.00
CA THR A 87 -13.42 -18.22 10.90
C THR A 87 -12.83 -18.40 12.30
N THR A 88 -11.50 -18.33 12.45
CA THR A 88 -10.78 -18.45 13.73
C THR A 88 -10.40 -17.09 14.33
N GLN A 89 -11.01 -16.01 13.87
CA GLN A 89 -10.67 -14.63 14.22
C GLN A 89 -10.62 -14.40 15.75
N ASN A 90 -11.61 -14.89 16.50
CA ASN A 90 -11.66 -14.70 17.95
C ASN A 90 -10.45 -15.36 18.66
N GLU A 91 -10.08 -16.56 18.24
CA GLU A 91 -8.92 -17.28 18.78
C GLU A 91 -7.62 -16.51 18.50
N ARG A 92 -7.46 -16.04 17.26
CA ARG A 92 -6.27 -15.28 16.85
C ARG A 92 -6.15 -13.95 17.57
N PHE A 93 -7.25 -13.25 17.80
CA PHE A 93 -7.25 -12.02 18.59
C PHE A 93 -6.74 -12.25 20.02
N ARG A 94 -7.17 -13.36 20.67
CA ARG A 94 -6.68 -13.74 21.99
C ARG A 94 -5.18 -14.06 21.93
N GLN A 95 -4.73 -14.84 20.95
CA GLN A 95 -3.31 -15.14 20.76
C GLN A 95 -2.46 -13.88 20.56
N GLN A 96 -2.96 -12.87 19.82
CA GLN A 96 -2.27 -11.59 19.70
C GLN A 96 -2.15 -10.86 21.04
N LEU A 97 -3.23 -10.83 21.82
CA LEU A 97 -3.25 -10.17 23.13
C LEU A 97 -2.31 -10.86 24.13
N ASP A 98 -2.23 -12.20 24.07
CA ASP A 98 -1.44 -13.04 24.97
C ASP A 98 0.01 -13.25 24.46
N ALA A 99 0.38 -12.62 23.33
CA ALA A 99 1.70 -12.77 22.76
C ALA A 99 2.80 -12.32 23.73
N SER A 100 3.77 -13.21 23.99
CA SER A 100 4.84 -12.93 24.91
C SER A 100 5.80 -11.85 24.38
N LEU A 101 6.35 -11.04 25.29
CA LEU A 101 7.31 -9.99 24.91
C LEU A 101 8.55 -10.52 24.15
N PRO A 102 9.13 -11.69 24.47
CA PRO A 102 10.19 -12.29 23.65
C PRO A 102 9.77 -12.57 22.22
N LEU A 103 8.56 -13.10 22.00
CA LEU A 103 8.01 -13.36 20.66
C LEU A 103 7.87 -12.05 19.87
N ILE A 104 7.27 -11.03 20.48
CA ILE A 104 7.10 -9.71 19.88
C ILE A 104 8.45 -9.12 19.45
N LYS A 105 9.46 -9.18 20.32
CA LYS A 105 10.81 -8.69 20.01
C LYS A 105 11.50 -9.47 18.90
N GLN A 106 11.27 -10.79 18.80
CA GLN A 106 11.81 -11.62 17.72
C GLN A 106 11.12 -11.31 16.38
N LEU A 107 9.81 -11.12 16.37
CA LEU A 107 9.08 -10.70 15.18
C LEU A 107 9.57 -9.34 14.68
N TRP A 108 9.76 -8.37 15.59
CA TRP A 108 10.31 -7.08 15.22
C TRP A 108 11.73 -7.16 14.65
N GLN A 109 12.58 -7.99 15.24
CA GLN A 109 13.93 -8.28 14.73
C GLN A 109 13.88 -8.75 13.26
N GLN A 110 13.01 -9.72 12.95
CA GLN A 110 12.85 -10.23 11.59
C GLN A 110 12.35 -9.14 10.62
N THR A 111 11.38 -8.34 11.07
CA THR A 111 10.83 -7.22 10.29
C THR A 111 11.92 -6.21 9.94
N VAL A 112 12.71 -5.77 10.92
CA VAL A 112 13.79 -4.80 10.71
C VAL A 112 14.88 -5.37 9.79
N ARG A 113 15.30 -6.62 10.04
CA ARG A 113 16.28 -7.29 9.19
C ARG A 113 15.85 -7.30 7.72
N MET A 114 14.63 -7.78 7.43
CA MET A 114 14.10 -7.82 6.08
C MET A 114 13.94 -6.43 5.46
N LYS A 115 13.54 -5.42 6.24
CA LYS A 115 13.49 -4.04 5.78
C LYS A 115 14.86 -3.56 5.29
N ILE A 116 15.91 -3.77 6.11
CA ILE A 116 17.28 -3.33 5.77
C ILE A 116 17.78 -4.08 4.51
N GLU A 117 17.54 -5.39 4.43
CA GLU A 117 17.91 -6.21 3.26
C GLU A 117 17.23 -5.70 1.98
N ASN A 118 15.93 -5.41 2.04
CA ASN A 118 15.18 -4.88 0.90
C ASN A 118 15.60 -3.46 0.54
N GLN A 119 15.87 -2.60 1.52
CA GLN A 119 16.45 -1.28 1.29
C GLN A 119 17.80 -1.37 0.59
N ALA A 120 18.67 -2.26 1.01
CA ALA A 120 19.97 -2.49 0.38
C ALA A 120 19.81 -2.95 -1.07
N ALA A 121 18.89 -3.88 -1.33
CA ALA A 121 18.62 -4.37 -2.68
C ALA A 121 18.12 -3.25 -3.61
N VAL A 122 17.18 -2.43 -3.17
CA VAL A 122 16.66 -1.28 -3.93
C VAL A 122 17.74 -0.23 -4.16
N LEU A 123 18.53 0.10 -3.13
CA LEU A 123 19.61 1.08 -3.25
C LEU A 123 20.68 0.65 -4.26
N LYS A 124 21.06 -0.62 -4.22
CA LYS A 124 21.99 -1.21 -5.19
C LYS A 124 21.42 -1.18 -6.61
N LYS A 125 20.15 -1.59 -6.77
CA LYS A 125 19.47 -1.69 -8.07
C LYS A 125 19.22 -0.32 -8.70
N CYS A 126 18.73 0.63 -7.92
CA CYS A 126 18.28 1.93 -8.41
C CYS A 126 19.41 2.97 -8.48
N ALA A 127 20.21 3.08 -7.44
CA ALA A 127 21.22 4.13 -7.31
C ALA A 127 22.67 3.64 -7.58
N GLY A 128 22.88 2.32 -7.73
CA GLY A 128 24.19 1.74 -7.95
C GLY A 128 25.15 1.86 -6.77
N GLU A 129 24.62 2.08 -5.56
CA GLU A 129 25.41 2.35 -4.37
C GLU A 129 25.98 1.09 -3.70
N GLU A 130 27.10 1.27 -3.01
CA GLU A 130 27.67 0.23 -2.16
C GLU A 130 26.78 -0.03 -0.93
N VAL A 131 26.46 -1.30 -0.70
CA VAL A 131 25.49 -1.69 0.33
C VAL A 131 26.06 -2.62 1.41
N LYS A 132 27.41 -2.84 1.39
CA LYS A 132 28.09 -3.74 2.36
C LYS A 132 27.75 -3.39 3.82
N CYS A 133 27.72 -2.11 4.15
CA CYS A 133 27.37 -1.67 5.51
C CYS A 133 25.95 -2.08 5.87
N MET A 134 24.98 -1.98 4.96
CA MET A 134 23.59 -2.36 5.20
C MET A 134 23.45 -3.88 5.37
N THR A 135 24.20 -4.68 4.60
CA THR A 135 24.23 -6.14 4.76
C THR A 135 24.73 -6.55 6.15
N ILE A 136 25.79 -5.88 6.64
CA ILE A 136 26.30 -6.10 8.00
C ILE A 136 25.24 -5.71 9.03
N TRP A 137 24.65 -4.52 8.91
CA TRP A 137 23.63 -4.06 9.84
C TRP A 137 22.42 -5.01 9.87
N ALA A 138 21.97 -5.52 8.74
CA ALA A 138 20.87 -6.48 8.69
C ALA A 138 21.21 -7.77 9.45
N ALA A 139 22.43 -8.28 9.31
CA ALA A 139 22.89 -9.47 10.03
C ALA A 139 23.01 -9.23 11.54
N ASP A 140 23.37 -8.03 11.97
CA ASP A 140 23.63 -7.66 13.36
C ASP A 140 22.37 -7.23 14.12
N VAL A 141 21.18 -7.16 13.48
CA VAL A 141 19.93 -6.79 14.15
C VAL A 141 19.65 -7.76 15.30
N LYS A 142 19.60 -7.22 16.52
CA LYS A 142 19.26 -7.98 17.74
C LYS A 142 17.77 -8.00 18.01
N SER A 143 17.35 -8.86 18.93
CA SER A 143 15.97 -8.97 19.38
C SER A 143 15.43 -7.60 19.83
N GLY A 144 14.36 -7.13 19.18
CA GLY A 144 13.76 -5.81 19.43
C GLY A 144 14.54 -4.64 18.87
N ASP A 145 15.57 -4.86 18.03
CA ASP A 145 16.46 -3.84 17.45
C ASP A 145 17.06 -2.88 18.49
N SER A 146 17.63 -3.47 19.56
CA SER A 146 18.18 -2.70 20.69
C SER A 146 19.26 -1.68 20.31
N ASP A 147 19.96 -1.91 19.21
CA ASP A 147 21.04 -1.05 18.71
C ASP A 147 20.54 0.00 17.71
N ASN A 148 19.22 0.04 17.45
CA ASN A 148 18.54 0.96 16.52
C ASN A 148 19.17 0.98 15.11
N LEU A 149 19.42 -0.24 14.59
CA LEU A 149 20.00 -0.42 13.26
C LEU A 149 19.02 -0.05 12.15
N GLU A 150 17.71 -0.13 12.44
CA GLU A 150 16.66 0.38 11.55
C GLU A 150 16.85 1.85 11.19
N ALA A 151 16.98 2.71 12.21
CA ALA A 151 17.17 4.14 12.01
C ALA A 151 18.49 4.46 11.29
N ARG A 152 19.58 3.74 11.65
CA ARG A 152 20.88 3.86 10.98
C ARG A 152 20.77 3.53 9.49
N ALA A 153 20.16 2.41 9.16
CA ALA A 153 19.98 1.97 7.78
C ALA A 153 19.08 2.94 7.00
N ALA A 154 17.97 3.41 7.60
CA ALA A 154 17.08 4.38 6.99
C ALA A 154 17.79 5.72 6.69
N ALA A 155 18.63 6.22 7.60
CA ALA A 155 19.41 7.43 7.35
C ALA A 155 20.37 7.29 6.16
N TYR A 156 21.08 6.15 6.08
CA TYR A 156 21.95 5.85 4.95
C TYR A 156 21.16 5.71 3.64
N TYR A 157 20.06 4.98 3.67
CA TYR A 157 19.20 4.70 2.53
C TYR A 157 18.63 5.98 1.91
N TRP A 158 18.00 6.84 2.71
CA TRP A 158 17.38 8.07 2.21
C TRP A 158 18.38 9.09 1.70
N LYS A 159 19.58 9.13 2.28
CA LYS A 159 20.68 10.00 1.82
C LYS A 159 21.14 9.63 0.40
N ASN A 160 21.08 8.35 0.05
CA ASN A 160 21.71 7.85 -1.19
C ASN A 160 20.71 7.45 -2.27
N LEU A 161 19.42 7.26 -1.97
CA LEU A 161 18.46 6.78 -2.95
C LEU A 161 18.14 7.81 -4.03
N PHE A 162 17.59 8.96 -3.67
CA PHE A 162 17.09 9.92 -4.65
C PHE A 162 18.14 10.96 -5.08
N LYS A 163 19.15 11.23 -4.25
CA LYS A 163 20.21 12.26 -4.49
C LYS A 163 19.65 13.65 -4.82
N ILE A 164 18.46 13.99 -4.31
CA ILE A 164 17.82 15.29 -4.47
C ILE A 164 18.34 16.23 -3.38
N LYS A 165 18.81 17.43 -3.76
CA LYS A 165 19.29 18.43 -2.81
C LYS A 165 18.18 18.85 -1.84
N GLY A 166 18.45 18.71 -0.53
CA GLY A 166 17.49 19.07 0.51
C GLY A 166 16.38 18.03 0.76
N PHE A 167 16.41 16.89 0.10
CA PHE A 167 15.46 15.83 0.36
C PHE A 167 15.74 15.19 1.73
N THR A 168 14.69 15.13 2.52
CA THR A 168 14.60 14.31 3.73
C THR A 168 13.28 13.55 3.70
N ARG A 169 13.26 12.33 4.22
CA ARG A 169 12.00 11.58 4.33
C ARG A 169 11.16 12.19 5.44
N ASP A 170 10.16 12.96 5.05
CA ASP A 170 9.25 13.67 5.94
C ASP A 170 7.83 13.61 5.35
N ARG A 171 6.82 13.51 6.21
CA ARG A 171 5.43 13.47 5.78
C ARG A 171 5.00 14.73 5.03
N GLU A 172 5.47 15.89 5.47
CA GLU A 172 5.17 17.21 4.89
C GLU A 172 6.35 17.75 4.05
N GLY A 173 7.34 16.88 3.74
CA GLY A 173 8.54 17.23 3.02
C GLY A 173 8.32 17.48 1.52
N ILE A 174 9.36 18.00 0.88
CA ILE A 174 9.35 18.25 -0.56
C ILE A 174 9.12 16.96 -1.38
N PRO A 175 8.66 17.04 -2.63
CA PRO A 175 8.59 15.88 -3.51
C PRO A 175 9.93 15.12 -3.58
N PRO A 176 9.92 13.79 -3.65
CA PRO A 176 8.77 12.91 -3.90
C PRO A 176 8.04 12.39 -2.65
N ASN A 177 8.11 13.07 -1.51
CA ASN A 177 7.45 12.61 -0.28
C ASN A 177 5.94 12.41 -0.45
N ASN A 178 5.27 13.21 -1.27
CA ASN A 178 3.86 13.05 -1.61
C ASN A 178 3.57 11.70 -2.27
N LEU A 179 4.40 11.26 -3.23
CA LEU A 179 4.28 9.96 -3.90
C LEU A 179 4.54 8.80 -2.95
N LEU A 180 5.57 8.93 -2.10
CA LEU A 180 5.88 7.94 -1.06
C LEU A 180 4.73 7.81 -0.06
N ASN A 181 4.15 8.94 0.39
CA ASN A 181 3.02 8.92 1.31
C ASN A 181 1.80 8.23 0.70
N TYR A 182 1.49 8.53 -0.56
CA TYR A 182 0.40 7.88 -1.30
C TYR A 182 0.63 6.37 -1.41
N GLY A 183 1.80 5.96 -1.92
CA GLY A 183 2.14 4.54 -2.09
C GLY A 183 2.12 3.77 -0.76
N TYR A 184 2.62 4.37 0.32
CA TYR A 184 2.57 3.74 1.65
C TYR A 184 1.15 3.65 2.21
N ALA A 185 0.25 4.58 1.88
CA ALA A 185 -1.14 4.49 2.28
C ALA A 185 -1.87 3.33 1.58
N ILE A 186 -1.57 3.10 0.29
CA ILE A 186 -2.06 1.93 -0.45
C ILE A 186 -1.47 0.64 0.12
N LEU A 187 -0.15 0.59 0.32
CA LEU A 187 0.53 -0.57 0.91
C LEU A 187 -0.04 -0.94 2.28
N ARG A 188 -0.29 0.07 3.15
CA ARG A 188 -0.96 -0.14 4.45
C ARG A 188 -2.31 -0.83 4.28
N ALA A 189 -3.12 -0.40 3.31
CA ALA A 189 -4.43 -0.99 3.06
C ALA A 189 -4.32 -2.45 2.58
N VAL A 190 -3.36 -2.75 1.70
CA VAL A 190 -3.07 -4.13 1.25
C VAL A 190 -2.69 -5.02 2.42
N VAL A 191 -1.77 -4.55 3.27
CA VAL A 191 -1.33 -5.30 4.46
C VAL A 191 -2.46 -5.45 5.47
N ALA A 192 -3.23 -4.39 5.75
CA ALA A 192 -4.39 -4.45 6.65
C ALA A 192 -5.44 -5.47 6.17
N ARG A 193 -5.70 -5.49 4.85
CA ARG A 193 -6.54 -6.53 4.22
C ARG A 193 -6.01 -7.94 4.50
N GLY A 194 -4.71 -8.17 4.25
CA GLY A 194 -4.07 -9.46 4.51
C GLY A 194 -4.18 -9.90 5.98
N LEU A 195 -3.98 -8.97 6.91
CA LEU A 195 -4.12 -9.22 8.35
C LEU A 195 -5.56 -9.61 8.72
N VAL A 196 -6.58 -8.87 8.23
CA VAL A 196 -7.99 -9.19 8.48
C VAL A 196 -8.35 -10.55 7.88
N ALA A 197 -7.95 -10.84 6.64
CA ALA A 197 -8.15 -12.14 6.00
C ALA A 197 -7.46 -13.28 6.77
N SER A 198 -6.34 -12.98 7.43
CA SER A 198 -5.64 -13.92 8.32
C SER A 198 -6.24 -14.00 9.73
N GLY A 199 -7.32 -13.30 10.03
CA GLY A 199 -7.95 -13.24 11.34
C GLY A 199 -7.17 -12.47 12.39
N LEU A 200 -6.35 -11.50 11.99
CA LEU A 200 -5.54 -10.67 12.88
C LEU A 200 -6.11 -9.25 12.98
N LEU A 201 -5.95 -8.62 14.14
CA LEU A 201 -6.28 -7.21 14.36
C LEU A 201 -5.15 -6.31 13.82
N PRO A 202 -5.42 -5.47 12.83
CA PRO A 202 -4.40 -4.57 12.29
C PRO A 202 -3.87 -3.52 13.29
N THR A 203 -4.59 -3.35 14.41
CA THR A 203 -4.32 -2.34 15.44
C THR A 203 -3.21 -2.75 16.42
N LEU A 204 -3.08 -4.06 16.72
CA LEU A 204 -2.18 -4.54 17.75
C LEU A 204 -0.75 -4.68 17.22
N GLY A 205 0.00 -3.57 17.22
CA GLY A 205 1.38 -3.52 16.74
C GLY A 205 2.35 -4.34 17.59
N ILE A 206 3.40 -4.85 16.95
CA ILE A 206 4.53 -5.51 17.60
C ILE A 206 5.61 -4.52 18.05
N HIS A 207 5.66 -3.33 17.44
CA HIS A 207 6.60 -2.25 17.76
C HIS A 207 5.89 -0.90 17.90
N HIS A 208 5.09 -0.48 16.94
CA HIS A 208 4.35 0.78 16.99
C HIS A 208 3.14 0.68 17.93
N HIS A 209 3.06 1.61 18.89
CA HIS A 209 2.00 1.63 19.91
C HIS A 209 1.31 3.00 20.01
N ASN A 210 1.23 3.75 18.91
CA ASN A 210 0.58 5.05 18.92
C ASN A 210 -0.94 4.89 19.12
N ARG A 211 -1.47 5.42 20.21
CA ARG A 211 -2.90 5.35 20.59
C ARG A 211 -3.87 5.92 19.54
N TYR A 212 -3.39 6.79 18.67
CA TYR A 212 -4.20 7.40 17.61
C TYR A 212 -4.13 6.63 16.28
N ASN A 213 -3.28 5.61 16.19
CA ASN A 213 -3.11 4.82 14.98
C ASN A 213 -3.87 3.51 15.07
N ALA A 214 -4.92 3.38 14.26
CA ALA A 214 -5.72 2.16 14.19
C ALA A 214 -5.03 1.00 13.44
N TYR A 215 -3.85 1.22 12.84
CA TYR A 215 -3.17 0.29 11.96
C TYR A 215 -1.72 0.02 12.38
N CYS A 216 -1.41 0.02 13.69
CA CYS A 216 -0.05 -0.18 14.17
C CYS A 216 0.58 -1.48 13.66
N LEU A 217 -0.14 -2.62 13.68
CA LEU A 217 0.38 -3.88 13.17
C LEU A 217 0.57 -3.85 11.64
N ALA A 218 -0.36 -3.23 10.93
CA ALA A 218 -0.21 -3.08 9.49
C ALA A 218 1.04 -2.23 9.16
N ASP A 219 1.31 -1.18 9.93
CA ASP A 219 2.50 -0.35 9.78
C ASP A 219 3.78 -1.14 10.10
N ASP A 220 3.78 -2.02 11.12
CA ASP A 220 4.91 -2.87 11.44
C ASP A 220 5.18 -3.90 10.33
N ILE A 221 4.15 -4.60 9.89
CA ILE A 221 4.29 -5.64 8.87
C ILE A 221 4.61 -5.09 7.49
N MET A 222 4.20 -3.86 7.16
CA MET A 222 4.52 -3.26 5.87
C MET A 222 5.97 -2.75 5.77
N GLU A 223 6.71 -2.63 6.86
CA GLU A 223 8.08 -2.07 6.85
C GLU A 223 9.03 -2.76 5.84
N PRO A 224 9.10 -4.09 5.73
CA PRO A 224 9.91 -4.75 4.71
C PRO A 224 9.45 -4.50 3.28
N TYR A 225 8.21 -4.12 3.06
CA TYR A 225 7.62 -3.88 1.75
C TYR A 225 7.72 -2.44 1.28
N ARG A 226 7.99 -1.48 2.18
CA ARG A 226 8.15 -0.06 1.82
C ARG A 226 9.18 0.17 0.70
N PRO A 227 10.34 -0.52 0.66
CA PRO A 227 11.32 -0.33 -0.39
C PRO A 227 10.80 -0.62 -1.80
N TYR A 228 9.79 -1.47 -1.98
CA TYR A 228 9.18 -1.70 -3.29
C TYR A 228 8.41 -0.47 -3.80
N VAL A 229 7.74 0.25 -2.88
CA VAL A 229 7.12 1.54 -3.20
C VAL A 229 8.19 2.57 -3.54
N ASP A 230 9.30 2.57 -2.80
CA ASP A 230 10.43 3.50 -3.03
C ASP A 230 11.05 3.27 -4.41
N GLU A 231 11.22 2.00 -4.82
CA GLU A 231 11.68 1.62 -6.16
C GLU A 231 10.73 2.15 -7.24
N LEU A 232 9.42 2.02 -7.03
CA LEU A 232 8.43 2.51 -7.96
C LEU A 232 8.50 4.03 -8.10
N VAL A 233 8.58 4.74 -6.98
CA VAL A 233 8.73 6.21 -6.96
C VAL A 233 10.04 6.63 -7.65
N TYR A 234 11.14 5.89 -7.42
CA TYR A 234 12.40 6.12 -8.11
C TYR A 234 12.26 6.02 -9.63
N LYS A 235 11.57 4.99 -10.13
CA LYS A 235 11.31 4.81 -11.57
C LYS A 235 10.49 5.97 -12.15
N ILE A 236 9.44 6.40 -11.47
CA ILE A 236 8.61 7.55 -11.86
C ILE A 236 9.46 8.82 -12.02
N LEU A 237 10.40 9.05 -11.08
CA LEU A 237 11.32 10.19 -11.14
C LEU A 237 12.27 10.10 -12.34
N GLN A 238 12.79 8.89 -12.66
CA GLN A 238 13.68 8.69 -13.80
C GLN A 238 12.98 8.91 -15.14
N GLU A 239 11.69 8.67 -15.22
CA GLU A 239 10.87 8.92 -16.41
C GLU A 239 10.53 10.41 -16.61
N GLY A 240 10.97 11.29 -15.70
CA GLY A 240 10.79 12.73 -15.80
C GLY A 240 9.34 13.20 -15.61
N MET A 241 8.50 12.38 -14.97
CA MET A 241 7.11 12.77 -14.69
C MET A 241 7.05 13.90 -13.65
N ASN A 242 6.04 14.77 -13.78
CA ASN A 242 5.83 15.84 -12.81
C ASN A 242 5.36 15.26 -11.46
N CYS A 243 6.26 15.28 -10.49
CA CYS A 243 6.00 14.75 -9.15
C CYS A 243 5.36 15.75 -8.19
N ASN A 244 5.13 17.00 -8.62
CA ASN A 244 4.53 18.03 -7.75
C ASN A 244 3.05 17.78 -7.47
N GLU A 245 2.37 17.06 -8.35
CA GLU A 245 0.96 16.70 -8.20
C GLU A 245 0.79 15.20 -8.38
N LEU A 246 -0.06 14.58 -7.55
CA LEU A 246 -0.58 13.23 -7.79
C LEU A 246 -1.52 13.29 -8.99
N THR A 247 -0.95 13.28 -10.20
CA THR A 247 -1.78 13.25 -11.41
C THR A 247 -2.36 11.85 -11.60
N LYS A 248 -3.53 11.76 -12.24
CA LYS A 248 -4.16 10.48 -12.60
C LYS A 248 -3.23 9.57 -13.41
N ALA A 249 -2.28 10.14 -14.16
CA ALA A 249 -1.28 9.40 -14.92
C ALA A 249 -0.32 8.62 -14.01
N VAL A 250 0.16 9.21 -12.91
CA VAL A 250 1.06 8.56 -11.94
C VAL A 250 0.33 7.44 -11.19
N SER A 251 -0.94 7.67 -10.84
CA SER A 251 -1.79 6.66 -10.19
C SER A 251 -2.15 5.49 -11.12
N TYR A 252 -2.41 5.77 -12.39
CA TYR A 252 -2.97 4.78 -13.34
C TYR A 252 -1.93 3.93 -14.06
N THR A 253 -0.80 4.49 -14.47
CA THR A 253 0.15 3.79 -15.33
C THR A 253 1.11 2.89 -14.57
N HIS A 254 1.49 3.24 -13.35
CA HIS A 254 2.55 2.54 -12.61
C HIS A 254 2.03 1.59 -11.55
N LEU A 255 0.89 1.87 -10.93
CA LEU A 255 0.25 0.91 -10.02
C LEU A 255 -0.42 -0.26 -10.75
N ARG A 256 -0.86 -0.08 -12.00
CA ARG A 256 -1.34 -1.17 -12.87
C ARG A 256 -0.25 -2.14 -13.31
N ALA A 257 1.00 -1.71 -13.41
CA ALA A 257 2.11 -2.58 -13.80
C ALA A 257 2.44 -3.65 -12.74
N HIS A 258 1.87 -3.56 -11.54
CA HIS A 258 2.05 -4.51 -10.45
C HIS A 258 0.79 -5.32 -10.08
N GLU A 259 -0.20 -5.41 -10.97
CA GLU A 259 -1.26 -6.43 -10.87
C GLU A 259 -0.69 -7.87 -10.92
N THR A 260 0.59 -8.02 -11.25
CA THR A 260 1.33 -9.30 -11.27
C THR A 260 2.03 -9.66 -9.95
N CYS A 261 1.89 -8.89 -8.89
CA CYS A 261 2.39 -9.29 -7.56
C CYS A 261 1.49 -10.32 -6.83
N ALA A 262 0.51 -10.90 -7.51
CA ALA A 262 -0.30 -11.99 -6.97
C ALA A 262 0.30 -13.39 -7.18
N ASP A 263 1.47 -13.47 -7.86
CA ASP A 263 2.14 -14.75 -8.16
C ASP A 263 3.45 -14.95 -7.36
N LEU A 264 3.47 -14.53 -6.09
CA LEU A 264 4.54 -14.89 -5.15
C LEU A 264 3.97 -15.45 -3.86
#